data_67117b82a3baaa1fbc6e38bd9ff065c0
#
_entry.id   67117b82a3baaa1fbc6e38bd9ff065c0
#
_cell.length_a   1.000
_cell.length_b   1.000
_cell.length_c   1.000
_cell.angle_alpha   90.00
_cell.angle_beta   90.00
_cell.angle_gamma   90.00
#
_symmetry.space_group_name_H-M   'P 1'
#
loop_
_entity.id
_entity.type
_entity.pdbx_description
1 polymer ?
#
loop_
_entity_poly.entity_id
_entity_poly.type
_entity_poly.pdbx_seq_one_letter_code
_entity_poly.pdbx_strand_id
1 'polypeptide(L)'
;KASWMRDTFKDLSEDLADANAEGKRLMIIIEQRGCIYCKKMHEDVFPIAKIADYIEENFFVVQINMFGDVEVTDFDGTILPEKEMVRRWGALFTPSIMFFPEEVAEDVSANQAAVATMPGAFEKHTTFNMLNWIIEHGYVGDESFQKYHARKFAEQS
;
A
#
# COMPACT_ATOMS: atom_id res chain seq x y z
N LYS A 1 -1.65 -13.40 -9.74
CA LYS A 1 -2.12 -12.12 -9.23
C LYS A 1 -3.16 -12.34 -8.16
N ALA A 2 -3.01 -11.67 -7.03
CA ALA A 2 -3.93 -11.85 -5.91
C ALA A 2 -5.32 -11.31 -6.27
N SER A 3 -6.37 -11.99 -5.76
CA SER A 3 -7.76 -11.66 -6.09
C SER A 3 -8.19 -10.27 -5.62
N TRP A 4 -7.53 -9.73 -4.62
CA TRP A 4 -7.87 -8.40 -4.06
C TRP A 4 -7.19 -7.25 -4.81
N MET A 5 -6.33 -7.51 -5.79
CA MET A 5 -5.77 -6.47 -6.63
C MET A 5 -6.81 -5.96 -7.62
N ARG A 6 -6.91 -4.63 -7.73
CA ARG A 6 -7.91 -3.99 -8.57
C ARG A 6 -7.30 -3.51 -9.88
N ASP A 7 -8.03 -3.71 -10.95
CA ASP A 7 -7.69 -3.15 -12.25
C ASP A 7 -8.38 -1.79 -12.37
N THR A 8 -7.60 -0.72 -12.36
CA THR A 8 -8.12 0.65 -12.47
C THR A 8 -7.36 1.40 -13.56
N PHE A 9 -7.80 2.61 -13.86
CA PHE A 9 -7.07 3.50 -14.77
C PHE A 9 -5.91 4.21 -14.08
N LYS A 10 -5.65 3.87 -12.82
CA LYS A 10 -4.54 4.43 -12.03
C LYS A 10 -4.60 5.94 -11.90
N ASP A 11 -5.80 6.46 -11.76
CA ASP A 11 -6.05 7.82 -11.31
C ASP A 11 -6.28 7.76 -9.81
N LEU A 12 -5.31 8.24 -9.03
CA LEU A 12 -5.30 8.03 -7.59
C LEU A 12 -6.45 8.73 -6.88
N SER A 13 -6.91 9.87 -7.38
CA SER A 13 -8.06 10.56 -6.79
C SER A 13 -9.34 9.75 -6.99
N GLU A 14 -9.51 9.17 -8.18
CA GLU A 14 -10.64 8.28 -8.45
C GLU A 14 -10.56 7.00 -7.61
N ASP A 15 -9.36 6.43 -7.51
CA ASP A 15 -9.14 5.21 -6.72
C ASP A 15 -9.43 5.46 -5.25
N LEU A 16 -9.04 6.62 -4.73
CA LEU A 16 -9.33 7.00 -3.35
C LEU A 16 -10.84 7.13 -3.13
N ALA A 17 -11.54 7.77 -4.07
CA ALA A 17 -13.00 7.93 -3.99
C ALA A 17 -13.70 6.56 -4.02
N ASP A 18 -13.24 5.67 -4.89
CA ASP A 18 -13.80 4.32 -5.00
C ASP A 18 -13.53 3.51 -3.73
N ALA A 19 -12.33 3.63 -3.16
CA ALA A 19 -11.99 2.99 -1.89
C ALA A 19 -12.94 3.46 -0.78
N ASN A 20 -13.14 4.76 -0.67
CA ASN A 20 -14.02 5.34 0.34
C ASN A 20 -15.47 4.88 0.15
N ALA A 21 -15.94 4.79 -1.09
CA ALA A 21 -17.29 4.32 -1.40
C ALA A 21 -17.50 2.88 -0.94
N GLU A 22 -16.45 2.07 -0.91
CA GLU A 22 -16.50 0.69 -0.43
C GLU A 22 -16.19 0.56 1.06
N GLY A 23 -15.90 1.66 1.76
CA GLY A 23 -15.49 1.63 3.15
C GLY A 23 -14.10 1.05 3.35
N LYS A 24 -13.23 1.17 2.35
CA LYS A 24 -11.87 0.62 2.36
C LYS A 24 -10.82 1.71 2.27
N ARG A 25 -9.58 1.35 2.58
CA ARG A 25 -8.43 2.27 2.48
C ARG A 25 -7.64 1.97 1.21
N LEU A 26 -7.22 3.03 0.54
CA LEU A 26 -6.36 2.90 -0.62
C LEU A 26 -4.97 2.42 -0.21
N MET A 27 -4.47 1.42 -0.91
CA MET A 27 -3.13 0.85 -0.74
C MET A 27 -2.49 0.73 -2.12
N ILE A 28 -1.29 1.25 -2.27
CA ILE A 28 -0.53 1.09 -3.52
C ILE A 28 0.60 0.12 -3.26
N ILE A 29 0.71 -0.90 -4.12
CA ILE A 29 1.83 -1.82 -4.08
C ILE A 29 2.67 -1.63 -5.34
N ILE A 30 3.93 -1.24 -5.14
CA ILE A 30 4.87 -1.04 -6.24
C ILE A 30 5.69 -2.31 -6.38
N GLU A 31 5.65 -2.91 -7.57
CA GLU A 31 6.31 -4.18 -7.84
C GLU A 31 7.03 -4.12 -9.18
N GLN A 32 7.83 -5.14 -9.47
CA GLN A 32 8.47 -5.28 -10.78
C GLN A 32 8.54 -6.75 -11.16
N ARG A 33 8.57 -7.01 -12.47
CA ARG A 33 8.74 -8.36 -12.98
C ARG A 33 10.11 -8.90 -12.57
N GLY A 34 10.16 -10.15 -12.12
CA GLY A 34 11.40 -10.78 -11.72
C GLY A 34 11.92 -10.39 -10.34
N CYS A 35 11.10 -9.68 -9.56
CA CYS A 35 11.46 -9.26 -8.22
C CYS A 35 11.31 -10.43 -7.23
N ILE A 36 12.44 -10.90 -6.70
CA ILE A 36 12.48 -12.03 -5.77
C ILE A 36 11.65 -11.75 -4.51
N TYR A 37 11.78 -10.55 -3.95
CA TYR A 37 11.08 -10.17 -2.72
C TYR A 37 9.59 -9.96 -2.94
N CYS A 38 9.19 -9.49 -4.14
CA CYS A 38 7.77 -9.42 -4.50
C CYS A 38 7.17 -10.82 -4.56
N LYS A 39 7.88 -11.75 -5.20
CA LYS A 39 7.47 -13.15 -5.29
C LYS A 39 7.33 -13.75 -3.89
N LYS A 40 8.28 -13.48 -3.00
CA LYS A 40 8.24 -13.97 -1.61
C LYS A 40 6.99 -13.49 -0.88
N MET A 41 6.63 -12.21 -1.03
CA MET A 41 5.41 -11.69 -0.42
C MET A 41 4.16 -12.41 -0.95
N HIS A 42 4.09 -12.63 -2.27
CA HIS A 42 2.95 -13.29 -2.89
C HIS A 42 2.87 -14.79 -2.60
N GLU A 43 3.98 -15.44 -2.30
CA GLU A 43 4.00 -16.88 -1.98
C GLU A 43 3.86 -17.15 -0.48
N ASP A 44 4.51 -16.35 0.36
CA ASP A 44 4.68 -16.66 1.77
C ASP A 44 3.84 -15.82 2.73
N VAL A 45 3.42 -14.63 2.32
CA VAL A 45 2.75 -13.68 3.21
C VAL A 45 1.30 -13.43 2.80
N PHE A 46 1.08 -12.90 1.61
CA PHE A 46 -0.26 -12.53 1.16
C PHE A 46 -1.26 -13.70 1.11
N PRO A 47 -0.86 -14.94 0.78
CA PRO A 47 -1.81 -16.05 0.76
C PRO A 47 -2.26 -16.54 2.14
N ILE A 48 -1.59 -16.10 3.22
CA ILE A 48 -2.04 -16.47 4.56
C ILE A 48 -3.47 -15.97 4.74
N ALA A 49 -4.40 -16.88 5.05
CA ALA A 49 -5.83 -16.58 5.05
C ALA A 49 -6.18 -15.33 5.87
N LYS A 50 -5.61 -15.20 7.05
CA LYS A 50 -5.81 -14.06 7.94
C LYS A 50 -5.42 -12.74 7.26
N ILE A 51 -4.32 -12.73 6.53
CA ILE A 51 -3.81 -11.56 5.82
C ILE A 51 -4.63 -11.30 4.56
N ALA A 52 -4.83 -12.33 3.74
CA ALA A 52 -5.60 -12.21 2.50
C ALA A 52 -7.01 -11.69 2.77
N ASP A 53 -7.68 -12.25 3.77
CA ASP A 53 -9.04 -11.84 4.15
C ASP A 53 -9.07 -10.39 4.65
N TYR A 54 -8.08 -10.02 5.45
CA TYR A 54 -8.01 -8.65 5.99
C TYR A 54 -7.79 -7.62 4.88
N ILE A 55 -6.93 -7.94 3.90
CA ILE A 55 -6.70 -7.06 2.75
C ILE A 55 -7.97 -6.95 1.93
N GLU A 56 -8.62 -8.07 1.62
CA GLU A 56 -9.85 -8.10 0.83
C GLU A 56 -10.94 -7.24 1.47
N GLU A 57 -11.10 -7.33 2.78
CA GLU A 57 -12.18 -6.63 3.49
C GLU A 57 -11.89 -5.14 3.70
N ASN A 58 -10.62 -4.76 3.85
CA ASN A 58 -10.28 -3.43 4.37
C ASN A 58 -9.50 -2.53 3.41
N PHE A 59 -8.98 -3.08 2.31
CA PHE A 59 -8.13 -2.31 1.41
C PHE A 59 -8.59 -2.38 -0.04
N PHE A 60 -8.41 -1.27 -0.71
CA PHE A 60 -8.56 -1.13 -2.16
C PHE A 60 -7.14 -1.03 -2.72
N VAL A 61 -6.68 -2.09 -3.39
CA VAL A 61 -5.27 -2.23 -3.74
C VAL A 61 -5.03 -1.98 -5.22
N VAL A 62 -4.13 -1.05 -5.51
CA VAL A 62 -3.70 -0.72 -6.87
C VAL A 62 -2.23 -1.09 -7.01
N GLN A 63 -1.91 -1.88 -8.03
CA GLN A 63 -0.53 -2.26 -8.33
C GLN A 63 0.09 -1.29 -9.33
N ILE A 64 1.30 -0.85 -9.06
CA ILE A 64 2.10 -0.02 -9.96
C ILE A 64 3.37 -0.79 -10.31
N ASN A 65 3.68 -0.85 -11.60
CA ASN A 65 4.91 -1.51 -12.07
C ASN A 65 6.05 -0.49 -12.08
N MET A 66 7.10 -0.77 -11.33
CA MET A 66 8.26 0.14 -11.21
C MET A 66 8.87 0.53 -12.56
N PHE A 67 8.83 -0.35 -13.54
CA PHE A 67 9.39 -0.10 -14.86
C PHE A 67 8.32 -0.05 -15.96
N GLY A 68 7.07 0.16 -15.58
CA GLY A 68 5.95 0.16 -16.50
C GLY A 68 5.76 1.47 -17.26
N ASP A 69 4.95 1.38 -18.30
CA ASP A 69 4.64 2.52 -19.17
C ASP A 69 3.19 2.99 -19.09
N VAL A 70 2.36 2.35 -18.27
CA VAL A 70 0.97 2.75 -18.08
C VAL A 70 0.94 4.11 -17.38
N GLU A 71 0.06 5.00 -17.85
CA GLU A 71 -0.08 6.31 -17.22
C GLU A 71 -0.69 6.21 -15.83
N VAL A 72 -0.14 6.99 -14.90
CA VAL A 72 -0.65 7.15 -13.54
C VAL A 72 -0.94 8.63 -13.34
N THR A 73 -2.11 8.94 -12.78
CA THR A 73 -2.46 10.31 -12.40
C THR A 73 -2.33 10.44 -10.89
N ASP A 74 -1.38 11.25 -10.45
CA ASP A 74 -1.15 11.50 -9.02
C ASP A 74 -2.27 12.36 -8.43
N PHE A 75 -2.33 12.47 -7.11
CA PHE A 75 -3.36 13.25 -6.43
C PHE A 75 -3.38 14.71 -6.86
N ASP A 76 -2.21 15.28 -7.19
CA ASP A 76 -2.11 16.67 -7.63
C ASP A 76 -2.39 16.85 -9.12
N GLY A 77 -2.83 15.80 -9.82
CA GLY A 77 -3.16 15.85 -11.24
C GLY A 77 -1.99 15.61 -12.18
N THR A 78 -0.79 15.43 -11.67
CA THR A 78 0.39 15.13 -12.50
C THR A 78 0.22 13.76 -13.16
N ILE A 79 0.42 13.68 -14.47
CA ILE A 79 0.29 12.45 -15.24
C ILE A 79 1.68 12.04 -15.72
N LEU A 80 2.12 10.84 -15.33
CA LEU A 80 3.41 10.27 -15.73
C LEU A 80 3.25 8.78 -15.97
N PRO A 81 4.10 8.17 -16.85
CA PRO A 81 4.17 6.73 -16.91
C PRO A 81 4.62 6.16 -15.56
N GLU A 82 4.21 4.93 -15.27
CA GLU A 82 4.52 4.26 -13.99
C GLU A 82 5.97 4.43 -13.56
N LYS A 83 6.92 4.17 -14.46
CA LYS A 83 8.36 4.24 -14.14
C LYS A 83 8.81 5.61 -13.68
N GLU A 84 8.25 6.67 -14.25
CA GLU A 84 8.58 8.04 -13.86
C GLU A 84 7.84 8.45 -12.61
N MET A 85 6.60 7.99 -12.45
CA MET A 85 5.81 8.27 -11.26
C MET A 85 6.45 7.64 -10.01
N VAL A 86 6.91 6.39 -10.13
CA VAL A 86 7.62 5.71 -9.03
C VAL A 86 8.88 6.46 -8.64
N ARG A 87 9.60 6.99 -9.64
CA ARG A 87 10.79 7.81 -9.38
C ARG A 87 10.42 9.11 -8.67
N ARG A 88 9.32 9.74 -9.08
CA ARG A 88 8.80 10.94 -8.42
C ARG A 88 8.51 10.69 -6.95
N TRP A 89 7.95 9.54 -6.63
CA TRP A 89 7.61 9.16 -5.25
C TRP A 89 8.83 8.73 -4.43
N GLY A 90 9.98 8.55 -5.06
CA GLY A 90 11.21 8.17 -4.38
C GLY A 90 11.25 6.71 -3.92
N ALA A 91 10.44 5.84 -4.51
CA ALA A 91 10.47 4.43 -4.18
C ALA A 91 11.66 3.78 -4.85
N LEU A 92 12.59 3.25 -4.05
CA LEU A 92 13.86 2.68 -4.53
C LEU A 92 13.87 1.16 -4.50
N PHE A 93 12.93 0.55 -3.79
CA PHE A 93 12.89 -0.90 -3.58
C PHE A 93 11.54 -1.46 -3.97
N THR A 94 11.53 -2.71 -4.40
CA THR A 94 10.30 -3.47 -4.60
C THR A 94 10.34 -4.74 -3.76
N PRO A 95 9.21 -5.16 -3.19
CA PRO A 95 7.96 -4.41 -3.19
C PRO A 95 8.05 -3.17 -2.30
N SER A 96 7.29 -2.13 -2.62
CA SER A 96 7.06 -1.01 -1.71
C SER A 96 5.56 -0.84 -1.60
N ILE A 97 5.06 -0.73 -0.38
CA ILE A 97 3.63 -0.59 -0.12
C ILE A 97 3.37 0.76 0.52
N MET A 98 2.47 1.54 -0.07
CA MET A 98 2.11 2.86 0.43
C MET A 98 0.66 2.84 0.91
N PHE A 99 0.44 3.41 2.08
CA PHE A 99 -0.89 3.47 2.72
C PHE A 99 -1.37 4.91 2.81
N PHE A 100 -2.66 5.12 2.61
CA PHE A 100 -3.26 6.45 2.53
C PHE A 100 -4.39 6.62 3.53
N PRO A 101 -4.61 7.87 4.00
CA PRO A 101 -5.78 8.17 4.82
C PRO A 101 -7.01 8.27 3.91
N GLU A 102 -8.18 8.44 4.52
CA GLU A 102 -9.44 8.58 3.77
C GLU A 102 -9.53 9.90 3.00
N GLU A 103 -8.85 10.93 3.48
CA GLU A 103 -8.85 12.24 2.83
C GLU A 103 -7.44 12.65 2.44
N VAL A 104 -7.27 13.09 1.21
CA VAL A 104 -6.01 13.57 0.67
C VAL A 104 -6.25 14.92 0.01
N ALA A 105 -5.39 15.89 0.28
CA ALA A 105 -5.45 17.21 -0.34
C ALA A 105 -5.19 17.10 -1.85
N GLU A 106 -5.78 18.01 -2.63
CA GLU A 106 -5.67 17.99 -4.10
C GLU A 106 -4.34 18.50 -4.64
N ASP A 107 -3.50 19.08 -3.79
CA ASP A 107 -2.25 19.71 -4.19
C ASP A 107 -1.00 18.94 -3.73
N VAL A 108 -1.16 17.70 -3.32
CA VAL A 108 -0.05 16.89 -2.82
C VAL A 108 0.19 15.67 -3.72
N SER A 109 1.41 15.16 -3.70
CA SER A 109 1.77 13.90 -4.37
C SER A 109 1.52 12.72 -3.44
N ALA A 110 1.51 11.50 -4.00
CA ALA A 110 1.27 10.30 -3.20
C ALA A 110 2.31 10.11 -2.09
N ASN A 111 3.59 10.41 -2.35
CA ASN A 111 4.61 10.28 -1.33
C ASN A 111 4.42 11.27 -0.17
N GLN A 112 3.81 12.42 -0.43
CA GLN A 112 3.46 13.38 0.61
C GLN A 112 2.19 12.98 1.36
N ALA A 113 1.25 12.36 0.66
CA ALA A 113 -0.04 11.96 1.24
C ALA A 113 0.05 10.66 2.06
N ALA A 114 0.99 9.79 1.74
CA ALA A 114 1.09 8.48 2.39
C ALA A 114 1.31 8.64 3.90
N VAL A 115 0.52 7.88 4.68
CA VAL A 115 0.65 7.89 6.14
C VAL A 115 1.67 6.89 6.63
N ALA A 116 2.02 5.92 5.79
CA ALA A 116 3.09 4.95 6.03
C ALA A 116 3.53 4.32 4.73
N THR A 117 4.76 3.88 4.68
CA THR A 117 5.32 3.14 3.54
C THR A 117 6.15 1.98 4.07
N MET A 118 5.93 0.79 3.50
CA MET A 118 6.74 -0.38 3.80
C MET A 118 7.71 -0.60 2.64
N PRO A 119 9.01 -0.30 2.82
CA PRO A 119 10.00 -0.48 1.76
C PRO A 119 10.62 -1.88 1.84
N GLY A 120 10.30 -2.74 0.88
CA GLY A 120 10.83 -4.09 0.82
C GLY A 120 9.85 -5.14 1.33
N ALA A 121 10.31 -6.39 1.41
CA ALA A 121 9.50 -7.50 1.89
C ALA A 121 9.55 -7.58 3.42
N PHE A 122 8.41 -7.86 4.01
CA PHE A 122 8.25 -8.01 5.45
C PHE A 122 7.64 -9.37 5.76
N GLU A 123 7.95 -9.90 6.94
CA GLU A 123 7.38 -11.17 7.35
C GLU A 123 5.91 -10.99 7.77
N LYS A 124 5.23 -12.11 8.03
CA LYS A 124 3.77 -12.12 8.22
C LYS A 124 3.25 -11.27 9.38
N HIS A 125 3.95 -11.30 10.53
CA HIS A 125 3.49 -10.54 11.71
C HIS A 125 3.64 -9.04 11.50
N THR A 126 4.75 -8.59 10.93
CA THR A 126 4.97 -7.18 10.63
C THR A 126 3.93 -6.69 9.63
N THR A 127 3.67 -7.46 8.57
CA THR A 127 2.69 -7.12 7.56
C THR A 127 1.29 -7.00 8.17
N PHE A 128 0.85 -8.02 8.89
CA PHE A 128 -0.48 -8.02 9.49
C PHE A 128 -0.66 -6.87 10.48
N ASN A 129 0.34 -6.63 11.31
CA ASN A 129 0.27 -5.54 12.29
C ASN A 129 0.25 -4.17 11.62
N MET A 130 0.98 -3.97 10.51
CA MET A 130 0.92 -2.71 9.76
C MET A 130 -0.49 -2.47 9.21
N LEU A 131 -1.10 -3.49 8.61
CA LEU A 131 -2.45 -3.38 8.08
C LEU A 131 -3.43 -2.96 9.17
N ASN A 132 -3.36 -3.59 10.34
CA ASN A 132 -4.21 -3.25 11.48
C ASN A 132 -3.98 -1.83 11.99
N TRP A 133 -2.71 -1.44 12.13
CA TRP A 133 -2.35 -0.11 12.60
C TRP A 133 -2.92 0.99 11.70
N ILE A 134 -2.87 0.77 10.39
CA ILE A 134 -3.46 1.70 9.42
C ILE A 134 -4.97 1.82 9.62
N ILE A 135 -5.68 0.67 9.69
CA ILE A 135 -7.14 0.65 9.81
C ILE A 135 -7.58 1.27 11.14
N GLU A 136 -6.81 1.07 12.20
CA GLU A 136 -7.10 1.64 13.53
C GLU A 136 -6.71 3.12 13.65
N HIS A 137 -6.26 3.75 12.58
CA HIS A 137 -5.77 5.13 12.57
C HIS A 137 -4.59 5.35 13.53
N GLY A 138 -3.70 4.34 13.63
CA GLY A 138 -2.54 4.40 14.51
C GLY A 138 -1.63 5.60 14.22
N TYR A 139 -1.59 6.03 12.96
CA TYR A 139 -0.78 7.17 12.54
C TYR A 139 -1.29 8.52 13.08
N VAL A 140 -2.49 8.57 13.63
CA VAL A 140 -3.05 9.79 14.26
C VAL A 140 -2.63 9.89 15.71
N GLY A 141 -2.42 8.76 16.37
CA GLY A 141 -2.09 8.71 17.80
C GLY A 141 -0.60 8.88 18.10
N ASP A 142 -0.24 8.68 19.36
CA ASP A 142 1.13 8.85 19.84
C ASP A 142 1.98 7.57 19.75
N GLU A 143 1.34 6.42 19.58
CA GLU A 143 2.07 5.15 19.49
C GLU A 143 2.61 4.96 18.07
N SER A 144 3.94 4.93 17.93
CA SER A 144 4.58 4.64 16.65
C SER A 144 4.24 3.22 16.19
N PHE A 145 4.38 2.96 14.89
CA PHE A 145 4.18 1.59 14.42
C PHE A 145 5.14 0.61 15.09
N GLN A 146 6.39 1.00 15.32
CA GLN A 146 7.37 0.13 15.96
C GLN A 146 6.93 -0.28 17.35
N LYS A 147 6.39 0.65 18.13
CA LYS A 147 5.87 0.35 19.48
C LYS A 147 4.63 -0.52 19.42
N TYR A 148 3.72 -0.19 18.51
CA TYR A 148 2.50 -0.97 18.27
C TYR A 148 2.86 -2.41 17.89
N HIS A 149 3.77 -2.57 16.94
CA HIS A 149 4.21 -3.89 16.48
C HIS A 149 4.86 -4.70 17.60
N ALA A 150 5.75 -4.08 18.38
CA ALA A 150 6.40 -4.77 19.50
C ALA A 150 5.37 -5.28 20.51
N ARG A 151 4.39 -4.45 20.83
CA ARG A 151 3.32 -4.81 21.76
C ARG A 151 2.47 -5.96 21.23
N LYS A 152 2.04 -5.87 19.97
CA LYS A 152 1.22 -6.90 19.34
C LYS A 152 1.98 -8.21 19.13
N PHE A 153 3.24 -8.11 18.75
CA PHE A 153 4.10 -9.30 18.55
C PHE A 153 4.24 -10.09 19.84
N ALA A 154 4.44 -9.41 20.97
CA ALA A 154 4.50 -10.06 22.27
C ALA A 154 3.20 -10.78 22.63
N GLU A 155 2.05 -10.21 22.26
CA GLU A 155 0.72 -10.83 22.44
C GLU A 155 0.53 -12.06 21.54
N GLN A 156 1.19 -12.08 20.37
CA GLN A 156 1.05 -13.11 19.36
C GLN A 156 1.99 -14.31 19.57
N SER A 157 2.96 -14.19 20.44
CA SER A 157 3.96 -15.25 20.68
C SER A 157 3.63 -16.19 21.85
#